data_5438329d5a03fa2e93850a8c75480d26
#
_entry.id   5438329d5a03fa2e93850a8c75480d26
#
_cell.length_a   1.000
_cell.length_b   1.000
_cell.length_c   1.000
_cell.angle_alpha   90.00
_cell.angle_beta   90.00
_cell.angle_gamma   90.00
#
_symmetry.space_group_name_H-M   'P 1'
#
loop_
_entity.id
_entity.type
_entity.pdbx_description
1 polymer ?
#
loop_
_entity_poly.entity_id
_entity_poly.type
_entity_poly.pdbx_seq_one_letter_code
_entity_poly.pdbx_strand_id
1 'polypeptide(L)'
;MRDLLIRSAERSDVEELVRLRLLLQRYMERPNPRVWRITKEGEAHLREEIEEMLAKEDGRMLVAVKDGVIVGFIYGEFSHRTTYTPNNIGRISILHVREGFRRRGIGKRLVEELCRFFASKNVEEVTLNYIIGNKEAEGFWGALGFKPVRIGANIRFERLMEYLSSIDSQS
;
A
#
# COMPACT_ATOMS: atom_id res chain seq x y z
N MET A 1 -19.49 16.49 5.94
CA MET A 1 -18.12 16.07 6.33
C MET A 1 -17.27 17.32 6.62
N ARG A 2 -17.77 18.17 7.53
CA ARG A 2 -17.15 19.50 7.74
C ARG A 2 -15.76 19.47 8.39
N ASP A 3 -15.34 18.39 9.04
CA ASP A 3 -14.12 18.40 9.88
C ASP A 3 -13.06 17.34 9.48
N LEU A 4 -13.00 16.94 8.21
CA LEU A 4 -11.95 16.06 7.71
C LEU A 4 -10.79 16.88 7.12
N LEU A 5 -9.63 16.82 7.78
CA LEU A 5 -8.38 17.44 7.33
C LEU A 5 -7.47 16.36 6.70
N ILE A 6 -6.94 16.64 5.51
CA ILE A 6 -5.81 15.88 4.94
C ILE A 6 -4.58 16.75 5.06
N ARG A 7 -3.51 16.23 5.66
CA ARG A 7 -2.23 16.92 5.82
C ARG A 7 -1.04 15.98 5.67
N SER A 8 0.14 16.52 5.47
CA SER A 8 1.37 15.74 5.58
C SER A 8 1.48 15.15 6.98
N ALA A 9 1.99 13.90 7.02
CA ALA A 9 2.31 13.26 8.28
C ALA A 9 3.55 13.89 8.92
N GLU A 10 3.59 13.90 10.23
CA GLU A 10 4.65 14.48 11.04
C GLU A 10 5.26 13.43 11.98
N ARG A 11 6.41 13.71 12.58
CA ARG A 11 7.04 12.82 13.57
C ARG A 11 6.13 12.48 14.75
N SER A 12 5.29 13.41 15.16
CA SER A 12 4.30 13.19 16.22
C SER A 12 3.24 12.14 15.87
N ASP A 13 3.05 11.82 14.57
CA ASP A 13 2.07 10.85 14.10
C ASP A 13 2.61 9.41 14.09
N VAL A 14 3.92 9.21 14.26
CA VAL A 14 4.60 7.90 14.08
C VAL A 14 3.94 6.78 14.88
N GLU A 15 3.65 7.01 16.15
CA GLU A 15 3.02 6.00 17.02
C GLU A 15 1.67 5.51 16.46
N GLU A 16 0.87 6.45 16.00
CA GLU A 16 -0.45 6.12 15.45
C GLU A 16 -0.34 5.49 14.06
N LEU A 17 0.60 5.94 13.24
CA LEU A 17 0.90 5.34 11.94
C LEU A 17 1.37 3.89 12.06
N VAL A 18 2.22 3.59 13.04
CA VAL A 18 2.66 2.21 13.35
C VAL A 18 1.46 1.33 13.71
N ARG A 19 0.56 1.83 14.57
CA ARG A 19 -0.69 1.09 14.91
C ARG A 19 -1.55 0.82 13.69
N LEU A 20 -1.75 1.82 12.84
CA LEU A 20 -2.57 1.68 11.61
C LEU A 20 -1.88 0.76 10.60
N ARG A 21 -0.56 0.83 10.47
CA ARG A 21 0.24 -0.05 9.60
C ARG A 21 0.12 -1.51 10.03
N LEU A 22 0.16 -1.77 11.35
CA LEU A 22 -0.03 -3.11 11.90
C LEU A 22 -1.46 -3.63 11.66
N LEU A 23 -2.48 -2.79 11.80
CA LEU A 23 -3.87 -3.15 11.48
C LEU A 23 -4.01 -3.53 9.99
N LEU A 24 -3.42 -2.76 9.09
CA LEU A 24 -3.38 -3.07 7.66
C LEU A 24 -2.65 -4.40 7.42
N GLN A 25 -1.51 -4.63 8.06
CA GLN A 25 -0.75 -5.87 7.93
C GLN A 25 -1.60 -7.09 8.32
N ARG A 26 -2.25 -7.06 9.47
CA ARG A 26 -3.15 -8.14 9.91
C ARG A 26 -4.32 -8.37 8.95
N TYR A 27 -4.82 -7.32 8.33
CA TYR A 27 -5.84 -7.44 7.28
C TYR A 27 -5.28 -8.15 6.03
N MET A 28 -4.06 -7.82 5.61
CA MET A 28 -3.37 -8.42 4.46
C MET A 28 -2.99 -9.89 4.67
N GLU A 29 -2.79 -10.33 5.90
CA GLU A 29 -2.47 -11.71 6.24
C GLU A 29 -3.63 -12.69 6.01
N ARG A 30 -4.88 -12.22 6.13
CA ARG A 30 -6.09 -13.06 6.09
C ARG A 30 -6.20 -13.93 4.84
N PRO A 31 -5.95 -13.44 3.61
CA PRO A 31 -6.07 -14.25 2.40
C PRO A 31 -4.97 -15.32 2.26
N ASN A 32 -3.76 -15.04 2.75
CA ASN A 32 -2.64 -15.98 2.69
C ASN A 32 -1.67 -15.79 3.86
N PRO A 33 -2.00 -16.29 5.05
CA PRO A 33 -1.19 -16.09 6.26
C PRO A 33 0.18 -16.76 6.18
N ARG A 34 0.41 -17.69 5.27
CA ARG A 34 1.71 -18.35 5.09
C ARG A 34 2.74 -17.45 4.43
N VAL A 35 2.31 -16.58 3.54
CA VAL A 35 3.20 -15.70 2.77
C VAL A 35 3.33 -14.33 3.43
N TRP A 36 2.24 -13.85 4.04
CA TRP A 36 2.14 -12.47 4.50
C TRP A 36 2.17 -12.29 6.02
N ARG A 37 2.31 -13.37 6.82
CA ARG A 37 2.39 -13.24 8.28
C ARG A 37 3.63 -12.45 8.68
N ILE A 38 3.41 -11.36 9.39
CA ILE A 38 4.50 -10.57 9.96
C ILE A 38 5.14 -11.33 11.14
N THR A 39 6.46 -11.27 11.24
CA THR A 39 7.22 -11.80 12.37
C THR A 39 7.28 -10.78 13.52
N LYS A 40 7.73 -11.20 14.71
CA LYS A 40 7.95 -10.27 15.83
C LYS A 40 9.02 -9.21 15.48
N GLU A 41 10.07 -9.63 14.80
CA GLU A 41 11.11 -8.75 14.28
C GLU A 41 10.53 -7.75 13.28
N GLY A 42 9.67 -8.21 12.36
CA GLY A 42 8.97 -7.34 11.39
C GLY A 42 8.06 -6.33 12.09
N GLU A 43 7.32 -6.72 13.14
CA GLU A 43 6.53 -5.79 13.94
C GLU A 43 7.41 -4.73 14.63
N ALA A 44 8.58 -5.12 15.16
CA ALA A 44 9.52 -4.19 15.79
C ALA A 44 10.10 -3.16 14.80
N HIS A 45 10.30 -3.55 13.53
CA HIS A 45 10.84 -2.67 12.48
C HIS A 45 9.80 -1.71 11.87
N LEU A 46 8.50 -1.87 12.15
CA LEU A 46 7.47 -0.98 11.57
C LEU A 46 7.68 0.50 11.90
N ARG A 47 8.23 0.81 13.07
CA ARG A 47 8.56 2.19 13.44
C ARG A 47 9.64 2.76 12.53
N GLU A 48 10.74 2.04 12.36
CA GLU A 48 11.86 2.41 11.51
C GLU A 48 11.39 2.59 10.06
N GLU A 49 10.59 1.65 9.54
CA GLU A 49 9.94 1.74 8.21
C GLU A 49 9.15 3.04 8.04
N ILE A 50 8.34 3.42 9.03
CA ILE A 50 7.53 4.66 8.98
C ILE A 50 8.43 5.90 9.06
N GLU A 51 9.45 5.90 9.92
CA GLU A 51 10.39 7.02 10.05
C GLU A 51 11.22 7.24 8.78
N GLU A 52 11.67 6.15 8.14
CA GLU A 52 12.33 6.20 6.83
C GLU A 52 11.42 6.76 5.74
N MET A 53 10.16 6.31 5.69
CA MET A 53 9.17 6.84 4.74
C MET A 53 8.92 8.33 4.92
N LEU A 54 8.90 8.82 6.17
CA LEU A 54 8.73 10.24 6.49
C LEU A 54 9.95 11.08 6.09
N ALA A 55 11.15 10.50 6.15
CA ALA A 55 12.40 11.19 5.83
C ALA A 55 12.70 11.23 4.31
N LYS A 56 12.00 10.42 3.51
CA LYS A 56 12.30 10.25 2.08
C LYS A 56 11.84 11.47 1.27
N GLU A 57 12.77 12.16 0.60
CA GLU A 57 12.48 13.37 -0.21
C GLU A 57 11.54 13.11 -1.39
N ASP A 58 11.69 11.94 -2.04
CA ASP A 58 10.84 11.51 -3.13
C ASP A 58 9.58 10.74 -2.67
N GLY A 59 9.36 10.66 -1.37
CA GLY A 59 8.19 10.09 -0.73
C GLY A 59 7.22 11.17 -0.21
N ARG A 60 5.96 10.80 -0.10
CA ARG A 60 4.94 11.62 0.57
C ARG A 60 4.01 10.73 1.40
N MET A 61 3.99 11.00 2.70
CA MET A 61 3.01 10.39 3.59
C MET A 61 1.98 11.43 4.01
N LEU A 62 0.71 11.10 3.85
CA LEU A 62 -0.41 11.96 4.21
C LEU A 62 -1.32 11.24 5.21
N VAL A 63 -1.88 11.99 6.13
CA VAL A 63 -2.86 11.52 7.10
C VAL A 63 -4.20 12.21 6.90
N ALA A 64 -5.27 11.45 7.12
CA ALA A 64 -6.63 11.94 7.23
C ALA A 64 -6.99 12.06 8.70
N VAL A 65 -7.23 13.28 9.17
CA VAL A 65 -7.56 13.58 10.57
C VAL A 65 -9.01 13.99 10.67
N LYS A 66 -9.75 13.37 11.56
CA LYS A 66 -11.13 13.72 11.90
C LYS A 66 -11.30 13.79 13.42
N ASP A 67 -11.86 14.90 13.90
CA ASP A 67 -12.06 15.13 15.34
C ASP A 67 -10.77 14.90 16.16
N GLY A 68 -9.61 15.34 15.62
CA GLY A 68 -8.30 15.19 16.24
C GLY A 68 -7.68 13.78 16.15
N VAL A 69 -8.36 12.81 15.51
CA VAL A 69 -7.90 11.42 15.41
C VAL A 69 -7.51 11.09 13.97
N ILE A 70 -6.37 10.42 13.77
CA ILE A 70 -5.98 9.89 12.46
C ILE A 70 -6.88 8.71 12.12
N VAL A 71 -7.67 8.85 11.06
CA VAL A 71 -8.66 7.85 10.60
C VAL A 71 -8.23 7.12 9.33
N GLY A 72 -7.12 7.54 8.73
CA GLY A 72 -6.52 6.89 7.57
C GLY A 72 -5.21 7.55 7.18
N PHE A 73 -4.43 6.88 6.34
CA PHE A 73 -3.20 7.40 5.79
C PHE A 73 -2.88 6.80 4.43
N ILE A 74 -2.05 7.49 3.66
CA ILE A 74 -1.53 7.05 2.39
C ILE A 74 -0.04 7.34 2.33
N TYR A 75 0.72 6.44 1.71
CA TYR A 75 2.11 6.67 1.34
C TYR A 75 2.32 6.36 -0.13
N GLY A 76 3.03 7.26 -0.80
CA GLY A 76 3.48 7.05 -2.16
C GLY A 76 4.82 7.72 -2.39
N GLU A 77 5.51 7.25 -3.40
CA GLU A 77 6.85 7.72 -3.76
C GLU A 77 6.97 7.92 -5.27
N PHE A 78 7.79 8.89 -5.64
CA PHE A 78 8.22 9.15 -7.00
C PHE A 78 9.48 8.34 -7.31
N SER A 79 9.59 7.87 -8.54
CA SER A 79 10.83 7.31 -9.07
C SER A 79 11.01 7.69 -10.54
N HIS A 80 12.26 8.03 -10.90
CA HIS A 80 12.66 8.20 -12.29
C HIS A 80 13.33 6.93 -12.81
N ARG A 81 12.82 6.37 -13.90
CA ARG A 81 13.36 5.15 -14.55
C ARG A 81 14.05 5.53 -15.83
N THR A 82 15.32 5.14 -15.98
CA THR A 82 16.09 5.40 -17.21
C THR A 82 15.89 4.34 -18.28
N THR A 83 15.39 3.16 -17.91
CA THR A 83 15.32 1.99 -18.81
C THR A 83 13.99 1.89 -19.56
N TYR A 84 12.92 2.48 -19.03
CA TYR A 84 11.56 2.34 -19.56
C TYR A 84 10.87 3.69 -19.74
N THR A 85 9.97 3.76 -20.73
CA THR A 85 9.02 4.85 -20.93
C THR A 85 7.63 4.36 -20.53
N PRO A 86 6.83 5.13 -19.76
CA PRO A 86 7.17 6.44 -19.20
C PRO A 86 8.27 6.38 -18.13
N ASN A 87 9.00 7.50 -17.98
CA ASN A 87 10.14 7.57 -17.09
C ASN A 87 9.75 7.92 -15.65
N ASN A 88 8.81 8.84 -15.49
CA ASN A 88 8.40 9.39 -14.21
C ASN A 88 7.22 8.61 -13.66
N ILE A 89 7.48 7.81 -12.64
CA ILE A 89 6.48 6.90 -12.06
C ILE A 89 6.15 7.31 -10.63
N GLY A 90 4.86 7.43 -10.34
CA GLY A 90 4.35 7.47 -8.99
C GLY A 90 3.99 6.06 -8.53
N ARG A 91 4.41 5.67 -7.34
CA ARG A 91 4.04 4.40 -6.73
C ARG A 91 3.24 4.66 -5.47
N ILE A 92 2.01 4.15 -5.40
CA ILE A 92 1.23 4.12 -4.16
C ILE A 92 1.54 2.79 -3.47
N SER A 93 2.22 2.87 -2.33
CA SER A 93 2.67 1.68 -1.58
C SER A 93 1.71 1.31 -0.46
N ILE A 94 1.06 2.29 0.17
CA ILE A 94 0.15 2.08 1.29
C ILE A 94 -1.06 2.99 1.14
N LEU A 95 -2.25 2.45 1.35
CA LEU A 95 -3.48 3.19 1.63
C LEU A 95 -4.28 2.43 2.68
N HIS A 96 -4.58 3.08 3.78
CA HIS A 96 -5.42 2.51 4.82
C HIS A 96 -6.44 3.53 5.33
N VAL A 97 -7.66 3.08 5.54
CA VAL A 97 -8.72 3.84 6.22
C VAL A 97 -9.32 2.92 7.28
N ARG A 98 -9.45 3.41 8.50
CA ARG A 98 -10.09 2.67 9.61
C ARG A 98 -11.47 2.20 9.21
N GLU A 99 -11.83 0.98 9.58
CA GLU A 99 -13.06 0.31 9.18
C GLU A 99 -14.31 1.18 9.40
N GLY A 100 -14.48 1.76 10.56
CA GLY A 100 -15.61 2.64 10.88
C GLY A 100 -15.71 3.94 10.07
N PHE A 101 -14.65 4.25 9.28
CA PHE A 101 -14.57 5.48 8.46
C PHE A 101 -14.53 5.18 6.96
N ARG A 102 -14.57 3.91 6.55
CA ARG A 102 -14.62 3.51 5.14
C ARG A 102 -15.92 3.94 4.47
N ARG A 103 -15.93 3.93 3.13
CA ARG A 103 -17.09 4.27 2.28
C ARG A 103 -17.61 5.71 2.45
N ARG A 104 -16.78 6.58 3.02
CA ARG A 104 -17.06 8.02 3.22
C ARG A 104 -16.19 8.93 2.37
N GLY A 105 -15.56 8.42 1.30
CA GLY A 105 -14.73 9.21 0.38
C GLY A 105 -13.32 9.55 0.92
N ILE A 106 -12.94 9.11 2.13
CA ILE A 106 -11.63 9.46 2.74
C ILE A 106 -10.47 8.93 1.91
N GLY A 107 -10.53 7.67 1.47
CA GLY A 107 -9.49 7.09 0.61
C GLY A 107 -9.31 7.87 -0.69
N LYS A 108 -10.41 8.27 -1.34
CA LYS A 108 -10.35 9.09 -2.55
C LYS A 108 -9.66 10.44 -2.30
N ARG A 109 -10.00 11.14 -1.22
CA ARG A 109 -9.36 12.42 -0.87
C ARG A 109 -7.86 12.27 -0.56
N LEU A 110 -7.45 11.19 0.09
CA LEU A 110 -6.04 10.87 0.31
C LEU A 110 -5.30 10.66 -1.02
N VAL A 111 -5.90 9.91 -1.96
CA VAL A 111 -5.34 9.71 -3.30
C VAL A 111 -5.26 11.03 -4.07
N GLU A 112 -6.32 11.85 -4.06
CA GLU A 112 -6.35 13.16 -4.70
C GLU A 112 -5.22 14.06 -4.20
N GLU A 113 -4.97 14.10 -2.88
CA GLU A 113 -3.89 14.91 -2.31
C GLU A 113 -2.50 14.36 -2.67
N LEU A 114 -2.32 13.03 -2.67
CA LEU A 114 -1.07 12.42 -3.13
C LEU A 114 -0.82 12.68 -4.61
N CYS A 115 -1.85 12.70 -5.45
CA CYS A 115 -1.73 13.03 -6.87
C CYS A 115 -1.25 14.47 -7.10
N ARG A 116 -1.51 15.42 -6.20
CA ARG A 116 -0.92 16.78 -6.27
C ARG A 116 0.59 16.74 -6.09
N PHE A 117 1.09 15.92 -5.17
CA PHE A 117 2.52 15.68 -5.02
C PHE A 117 3.09 15.03 -6.29
N PHE A 118 2.46 14.02 -6.85
CA PHE A 118 2.89 13.39 -8.09
C PHE A 118 2.91 14.36 -9.27
N ALA A 119 1.92 15.24 -9.37
CA ALA A 119 1.88 16.29 -10.40
C ALA A 119 3.08 17.23 -10.29
N SER A 120 3.51 17.60 -9.07
CA SER A 120 4.69 18.45 -8.86
C SER A 120 6.01 17.78 -9.27
N LYS A 121 6.02 16.44 -9.39
CA LYS A 121 7.15 15.63 -9.85
C LYS A 121 7.05 15.23 -11.34
N ASN A 122 6.07 15.77 -12.08
CA ASN A 122 5.77 15.41 -13.46
C ASN A 122 5.60 13.90 -13.66
N VAL A 123 4.90 13.23 -12.75
CA VAL A 123 4.56 11.80 -12.87
C VAL A 123 3.66 11.58 -14.07
N GLU A 124 4.01 10.60 -14.90
CA GLU A 124 3.31 10.23 -16.13
C GLU A 124 2.43 8.99 -15.92
N GLU A 125 2.84 8.07 -15.05
CA GLU A 125 2.14 6.83 -14.76
C GLU A 125 2.12 6.57 -13.26
N VAL A 126 0.99 6.09 -12.73
CA VAL A 126 0.87 5.69 -11.32
C VAL A 126 0.69 4.19 -11.21
N THR A 127 1.48 3.55 -10.35
CA THR A 127 1.45 2.11 -10.10
C THR A 127 1.12 1.81 -8.64
N LEU A 128 0.53 0.65 -8.42
CA LEU A 128 0.30 0.10 -7.08
C LEU A 128 0.20 -1.43 -7.12
N ASN A 129 0.23 -2.05 -5.96
CA ASN A 129 -0.04 -3.47 -5.81
C ASN A 129 -1.15 -3.69 -4.79
N TYR A 130 -1.98 -4.69 -5.04
CA TYR A 130 -2.95 -5.20 -4.06
C TYR A 130 -3.06 -6.74 -4.16
N ILE A 131 -3.55 -7.36 -3.10
CA ILE A 131 -3.70 -8.81 -3.03
C ILE A 131 -4.94 -9.22 -3.82
N ILE A 132 -4.79 -10.17 -4.74
CA ILE A 132 -5.90 -10.78 -5.50
C ILE A 132 -6.92 -11.38 -4.53
N GLY A 133 -8.20 -11.11 -4.78
CA GLY A 133 -9.30 -11.53 -3.89
C GLY A 133 -9.63 -10.52 -2.78
N ASN A 134 -8.85 -9.45 -2.64
CA ASN A 134 -9.23 -8.30 -1.81
C ASN A 134 -10.27 -7.45 -2.56
N LYS A 135 -11.56 -7.83 -2.42
CA LYS A 135 -12.67 -7.18 -3.13
C LYS A 135 -12.81 -5.69 -2.84
N GLU A 136 -12.44 -5.25 -1.64
CA GLU A 136 -12.45 -3.81 -1.30
C GLU A 136 -11.40 -3.04 -2.11
N ALA A 137 -10.16 -3.56 -2.18
CA ALA A 137 -9.09 -2.94 -2.95
C ALA A 137 -9.39 -3.00 -4.45
N GLU A 138 -9.83 -4.16 -4.97
CA GLU A 138 -10.23 -4.32 -6.37
C GLU A 138 -11.32 -3.31 -6.77
N GLY A 139 -12.37 -3.19 -5.96
CA GLY A 139 -13.48 -2.25 -6.23
C GLY A 139 -13.04 -0.79 -6.11
N PHE A 140 -12.24 -0.44 -5.11
CA PHE A 140 -11.76 0.92 -4.90
C PHE A 140 -10.83 1.39 -6.03
N TRP A 141 -9.80 0.61 -6.34
CA TRP A 141 -8.83 0.96 -7.37
C TRP A 141 -9.42 0.88 -8.79
N GLY A 142 -10.29 -0.12 -9.03
CA GLY A 142 -11.03 -0.22 -10.29
C GLY A 142 -11.95 0.97 -10.55
N ALA A 143 -12.62 1.51 -9.52
CA ALA A 143 -13.43 2.71 -9.61
C ALA A 143 -12.60 3.99 -9.91
N LEU A 144 -11.30 3.98 -9.59
CA LEU A 144 -10.34 5.04 -9.96
C LEU A 144 -9.68 4.79 -11.32
N GLY A 145 -10.06 3.73 -12.05
CA GLY A 145 -9.56 3.43 -13.39
C GLY A 145 -8.30 2.55 -13.45
N PHE A 146 -7.80 2.07 -12.31
CA PHE A 146 -6.66 1.15 -12.31
C PHE A 146 -7.03 -0.21 -12.88
N LYS A 147 -6.16 -0.75 -13.72
CA LYS A 147 -6.30 -2.08 -14.32
C LYS A 147 -5.14 -2.98 -13.89
N PRO A 148 -5.38 -4.26 -13.56
CA PRO A 148 -4.31 -5.20 -13.26
C PRO A 148 -3.41 -5.41 -14.48
N VAL A 149 -2.08 -5.27 -14.29
CA VAL A 149 -1.07 -5.44 -15.35
C VAL A 149 -0.03 -6.49 -15.02
N ARG A 150 -0.04 -7.00 -13.79
CA ARG A 150 0.90 -8.03 -13.32
C ARG A 150 0.22 -8.94 -12.31
N ILE A 151 0.56 -10.23 -12.37
CA ILE A 151 0.16 -11.24 -11.39
C ILE A 151 1.42 -11.79 -10.73
N GLY A 152 1.46 -11.80 -9.41
CA GLY A 152 2.44 -12.54 -8.61
C GLY A 152 1.89 -13.91 -8.26
N ALA A 153 2.70 -14.96 -8.36
CA ALA A 153 2.31 -16.32 -7.98
C ALA A 153 3.34 -16.90 -7.00
N ASN A 154 2.88 -17.78 -6.11
CA ASN A 154 3.74 -18.51 -5.20
C ASN A 154 3.30 -19.97 -5.07
N ILE A 155 4.26 -20.84 -4.80
CA ILE A 155 4.04 -22.24 -4.46
C ILE A 155 5.01 -22.63 -3.34
N ARG A 156 4.65 -23.59 -2.50
CA ARG A 156 5.58 -24.18 -1.54
C ARG A 156 6.65 -24.96 -2.31
N PHE A 157 7.90 -24.83 -1.88
CA PHE A 157 9.01 -25.52 -2.55
C PHE A 157 8.80 -27.04 -2.61
N GLU A 158 8.39 -27.67 -1.49
CA GLU A 158 8.13 -29.10 -1.44
C GLU A 158 7.06 -29.53 -2.46
N ARG A 159 5.98 -28.71 -2.59
CA ARG A 159 4.91 -28.99 -3.56
C ARG A 159 5.40 -28.84 -5.00
N LEU A 160 6.26 -27.86 -5.27
CA LEU A 160 6.87 -27.72 -6.59
C LEU A 160 7.69 -28.97 -6.94
N MET A 161 8.49 -29.47 -5.98
CA MET A 161 9.28 -30.68 -6.18
C MET A 161 8.41 -31.91 -6.40
N GLU A 162 7.30 -32.08 -5.66
CA GLU A 162 6.32 -33.14 -5.87
C GLU A 162 5.75 -33.11 -7.30
N TYR A 163 5.33 -31.94 -7.79
CA TYR A 163 4.79 -31.80 -9.14
C TYR A 163 5.83 -32.14 -10.22
N LEU A 164 7.06 -31.64 -10.10
CA LEU A 164 8.14 -31.92 -11.06
C LEU A 164 8.45 -33.42 -11.12
N SER A 165 8.55 -34.11 -9.98
CA SER A 165 8.81 -35.55 -9.92
C SER A 165 7.66 -36.38 -10.51
N SER A 166 6.41 -35.93 -10.42
CA SER A 166 5.25 -36.62 -11.00
C SER A 166 5.19 -36.50 -12.53
N ILE A 167 5.70 -35.41 -13.11
CA ILE A 167 5.77 -35.22 -14.57
C ILE A 167 6.81 -36.15 -15.17
N ASP A 168 7.99 -36.27 -14.54
CA ASP A 168 9.07 -37.16 -15.02
C ASP A 168 8.68 -38.66 -14.99
N SER A 169 7.73 -39.04 -14.11
CA SER A 169 7.22 -40.43 -14.01
C SER A 169 6.19 -40.79 -15.08
N GLN A 170 5.72 -39.82 -15.89
CA GLN A 170 4.75 -40.01 -16.96
C GLN A 170 5.35 -39.91 -18.38
N SER A 171 6.66 -39.63 -18.46
CA SER A 171 7.44 -39.56 -19.70
C SER A 171 8.25 -40.81 -19.91
#